data_d13e3ee0ee84272dd0a3d71519844b67
#
_entry.id   d13e3ee0ee84272dd0a3d71519844b67
#
_cell.length_a   1.000
_cell.length_b   1.000
_cell.length_c   1.000
_cell.angle_alpha   90.00
_cell.angle_beta   90.00
_cell.angle_gamma   90.00
#
_symmetry.space_group_name_H-M   'P 1'
#
loop_
_entity.id
_entity.type
_entity.pdbx_description
1 polymer ?
#
loop_
_entity_poly.entity_id
_entity_poly.type
_entity_poly.pdbx_seq_one_letter_code
_entity_poly.pdbx_strand_id
1 'polypeptide(L)'
;MNFDCGIALTTEATLKLPPQTKAEILRVNLLYGETNRMHGINLGIVNAITERLIGAQLGIVNGAEEGTGIQIGAINNAKPSFVLLKIGIFNLNFFLDSGRPLPEDTQESIERRIKGDLALSIGVANIASGRVNVGLFNYGYGLNAGLVNWNAEYSGISIGAVNIGEKENFQIGILNFCKEGLLPFMVVVNYCLPTPIKNPTANENPSDPETQ
;
A
#
# COMPACT_ATOMS: atom_id res chain seq x y z
N MET A 1 17.22 16.36 -26.43
CA MET A 1 16.77 15.56 -25.28
C MET A 1 17.88 15.67 -24.24
N ASN A 2 17.70 16.40 -23.15
CA ASN A 2 18.71 16.47 -22.10
C ASN A 2 18.56 15.21 -21.25
N PHE A 3 19.62 14.42 -21.17
CA PHE A 3 19.68 13.24 -20.30
C PHE A 3 20.10 13.72 -18.91
N ASP A 4 19.15 13.70 -18.00
CA ASP A 4 19.38 14.10 -16.62
C ASP A 4 19.79 12.86 -15.81
N CYS A 5 21.07 12.83 -15.39
CA CYS A 5 21.66 11.69 -14.70
C CYS A 5 22.18 12.11 -13.32
N GLY A 6 22.06 11.20 -12.35
CA GLY A 6 22.61 11.37 -11.01
C GLY A 6 23.45 10.19 -10.56
N ILE A 7 24.51 10.45 -9.83
CA ILE A 7 25.30 9.45 -9.10
C ILE A 7 25.41 9.92 -7.66
N ALA A 8 25.07 9.06 -6.71
CA ALA A 8 25.17 9.34 -5.29
C ALA A 8 25.96 8.25 -4.57
N LEU A 9 26.88 8.63 -3.71
CA LEU A 9 27.44 7.76 -2.69
C LEU A 9 26.55 7.80 -1.44
N THR A 10 26.20 9.01 -1.02
CA THR A 10 25.28 9.34 0.07
C THR A 10 24.42 10.55 -0.33
N THR A 11 23.49 10.98 0.51
CA THR A 11 22.71 12.22 0.27
C THR A 11 23.55 13.45 0.09
N GLU A 12 24.64 13.56 0.84
CA GLU A 12 25.54 14.73 0.80
C GLU A 12 26.54 14.65 -0.36
N ALA A 13 26.97 13.43 -0.72
CA ALA A 13 27.88 13.17 -1.82
C ALA A 13 27.12 12.76 -3.08
N THR A 14 26.45 13.72 -3.72
CA THR A 14 25.62 13.51 -4.91
C THR A 14 26.10 14.40 -6.05
N LEU A 15 26.33 13.82 -7.23
CA LEU A 15 26.57 14.50 -8.48
C LEU A 15 25.34 14.41 -9.39
N LYS A 16 24.83 15.57 -9.83
CA LYS A 16 23.75 15.67 -10.81
C LYS A 16 24.25 16.34 -12.08
N LEU A 17 23.85 15.79 -13.22
CA LEU A 17 24.16 16.33 -14.53
C LEU A 17 22.88 16.44 -15.37
N PRO A 18 22.39 17.67 -15.69
CA PRO A 18 22.88 19.00 -15.20
C PRO A 18 22.59 19.26 -13.72
N PRO A 19 23.32 20.16 -13.05
CA PRO A 19 23.21 20.40 -11.60
C PRO A 19 21.83 20.88 -11.12
N GLN A 20 21.04 21.50 -12.00
CA GLN A 20 19.71 22.09 -11.68
C GLN A 20 18.54 21.16 -12.01
N THR A 21 18.79 19.90 -12.27
CA THR A 21 17.78 18.92 -12.64
C THR A 21 16.74 18.71 -11.55
N LYS A 22 15.47 18.82 -11.91
CA LYS A 22 14.32 18.54 -11.02
C LYS A 22 13.84 17.10 -11.13
N ALA A 23 14.05 16.45 -12.27
CA ALA A 23 13.67 15.06 -12.51
C ALA A 23 14.83 14.33 -13.20
N GLU A 24 15.21 13.19 -12.66
CA GLU A 24 16.33 12.39 -13.17
C GLU A 24 15.80 11.22 -14.01
N ILE A 25 16.52 10.88 -15.10
CA ILE A 25 16.17 9.74 -15.96
C ILE A 25 16.95 8.49 -15.56
N LEU A 26 18.21 8.67 -15.20
CA LEU A 26 19.07 7.60 -14.71
C LEU A 26 19.77 8.04 -13.43
N ARG A 27 19.67 7.23 -12.40
CA ARG A 27 20.38 7.45 -11.14
C ARG A 27 21.04 6.18 -10.65
N VAL A 28 22.26 6.30 -10.17
CA VAL A 28 23.02 5.21 -9.55
C VAL A 28 23.38 5.63 -8.13
N ASN A 29 22.93 4.88 -7.14
CA ASN A 29 23.18 5.10 -5.73
C ASN A 29 24.08 3.99 -5.19
N LEU A 30 25.29 4.30 -4.80
CA LEU A 30 26.21 3.29 -4.28
C LEU A 30 25.80 2.78 -2.89
N LEU A 31 25.40 3.67 -1.99
CA LEU A 31 24.90 3.33 -0.67
C LEU A 31 23.48 3.83 -0.48
N TYR A 32 23.29 5.14 -0.45
CA TYR A 32 22.00 5.79 -0.27
C TYR A 32 21.84 6.93 -1.25
N GLY A 33 20.71 6.98 -1.93
CA GLY A 33 20.41 8.07 -2.84
C GLY A 33 18.96 8.53 -2.72
N GLU A 34 18.81 9.85 -2.62
CA GLU A 34 17.53 10.53 -2.57
C GLU A 34 17.35 11.46 -3.76
N THR A 35 16.20 11.40 -4.41
CA THR A 35 15.81 12.33 -5.48
C THR A 35 14.33 12.66 -5.36
N ASN A 36 13.97 13.86 -5.80
CA ASN A 36 12.57 14.28 -5.72
C ASN A 36 11.72 13.57 -6.76
N ARG A 37 12.14 13.59 -8.02
CA ARG A 37 11.39 12.99 -9.13
C ARG A 37 12.30 12.11 -9.97
N MET A 38 11.80 10.95 -10.29
CA MET A 38 12.46 9.98 -11.15
C MET A 38 11.57 9.63 -12.34
N HIS A 39 12.08 9.87 -13.55
CA HIS A 39 11.41 9.51 -14.79
C HIS A 39 12.28 8.51 -15.58
N GLY A 40 12.51 7.31 -15.04
CA GLY A 40 13.36 6.33 -15.67
C GLY A 40 13.85 5.27 -14.68
N ILE A 41 15.16 5.07 -14.55
CA ILE A 41 15.74 3.97 -13.77
C ILE A 41 16.58 4.50 -12.61
N ASN A 42 16.27 4.02 -11.42
CA ASN A 42 17.02 4.27 -10.20
C ASN A 42 17.64 2.96 -9.69
N LEU A 43 18.95 2.88 -9.67
CA LEU A 43 19.72 1.70 -9.29
C LEU A 43 20.49 1.99 -8.01
N GLY A 44 20.50 1.07 -7.04
CA GLY A 44 21.33 1.27 -5.85
C GLY A 44 21.00 0.34 -4.69
N ILE A 45 21.74 0.48 -3.60
CA ILE A 45 21.45 -0.29 -2.38
C ILE A 45 20.19 0.26 -1.72
N VAL A 46 20.15 1.57 -1.45
CA VAL A 46 18.99 2.26 -0.90
C VAL A 46 18.58 3.39 -1.84
N ASN A 47 17.36 3.31 -2.34
CA ASN A 47 16.77 4.26 -3.27
C ASN A 47 15.57 4.95 -2.61
N ALA A 48 15.60 6.27 -2.50
CA ALA A 48 14.50 7.07 -1.97
C ALA A 48 14.02 8.10 -3.00
N ILE A 49 12.69 8.16 -3.22
CA ILE A 49 12.06 9.16 -4.07
C ILE A 49 11.00 9.87 -3.23
N THR A 50 11.20 11.18 -3.04
CA THR A 50 10.40 11.98 -2.11
C THR A 50 9.14 12.61 -2.73
N GLU A 51 8.99 12.58 -4.06
CA GLU A 51 7.79 13.07 -4.72
C GLU A 51 7.21 11.98 -5.63
N ARG A 52 7.79 11.72 -6.79
CA ARG A 52 7.18 10.86 -7.81
C ARG A 52 8.18 9.96 -8.55
N LEU A 53 7.86 8.68 -8.60
CA LEU A 53 8.49 7.69 -9.46
C LEU A 53 7.65 7.47 -10.74
N ILE A 54 8.28 7.59 -11.91
CA ILE A 54 7.76 7.08 -13.17
C ILE A 54 8.86 6.22 -13.80
N GLY A 55 8.75 4.88 -13.67
CA GLY A 55 9.79 3.98 -14.17
C GLY A 55 10.13 2.87 -13.21
N ALA A 56 11.43 2.62 -12.97
CA ALA A 56 11.88 1.48 -12.18
C ALA A 56 12.87 1.86 -11.07
N GLN A 57 12.71 1.25 -9.91
CA GLN A 57 13.70 1.23 -8.83
C GLN A 57 14.20 -0.20 -8.64
N LEU A 58 15.51 -0.39 -8.65
CA LEU A 58 16.19 -1.66 -8.47
C LEU A 58 17.20 -1.51 -7.34
N GLY A 59 16.99 -2.22 -6.23
CA GLY A 59 17.86 -2.09 -5.06
C GLY A 59 17.49 -3.05 -3.93
N ILE A 60 18.21 -2.96 -2.83
CA ILE A 60 17.85 -3.73 -1.63
C ILE A 60 16.63 -3.09 -0.95
N VAL A 61 16.67 -1.77 -0.78
CA VAL A 61 15.57 -1.00 -0.20
C VAL A 61 15.12 0.07 -1.20
N ASN A 62 13.85 0.06 -1.55
CA ASN A 62 13.24 1.02 -2.45
C ASN A 62 12.09 1.74 -1.73
N GLY A 63 12.12 3.07 -1.77
CA GLY A 63 11.09 3.95 -1.22
C GLY A 63 10.60 4.97 -2.24
N ALA A 64 9.28 5.19 -2.33
CA ALA A 64 8.68 6.23 -3.14
C ALA A 64 7.41 6.78 -2.48
N GLU A 65 7.20 8.11 -2.57
CA GLU A 65 5.96 8.74 -2.09
C GLU A 65 4.78 8.37 -3.00
N GLU A 66 4.94 8.59 -4.30
CA GLU A 66 3.95 8.24 -5.31
C GLU A 66 4.66 7.61 -6.50
N GLY A 67 3.94 6.83 -7.31
CA GLY A 67 4.59 6.34 -8.51
C GLY A 67 3.75 5.48 -9.42
N THR A 68 4.26 5.41 -10.64
CA THR A 68 3.80 4.48 -11.68
C THR A 68 5.03 3.74 -12.18
N GLY A 69 5.07 2.41 -12.01
CA GLY A 69 6.22 1.65 -12.46
C GLY A 69 6.50 0.40 -11.65
N ILE A 70 7.80 0.12 -11.44
CA ILE A 70 8.26 -1.15 -10.86
C ILE A 70 9.26 -0.87 -9.72
N GLN A 71 9.09 -1.56 -8.61
CA GLN A 71 10.09 -1.65 -7.54
C GLN A 71 10.52 -3.12 -7.39
N ILE A 72 11.82 -3.38 -7.50
CA ILE A 72 12.40 -4.72 -7.30
C ILE A 72 13.49 -4.62 -6.24
N GLY A 73 13.30 -5.34 -5.13
CA GLY A 73 14.24 -5.31 -4.02
C GLY A 73 13.84 -6.19 -2.86
N ALA A 74 14.64 -6.27 -1.82
CA ALA A 74 14.25 -6.99 -0.61
C ALA A 74 13.09 -6.29 0.11
N ILE A 75 13.14 -4.97 0.20
CA ILE A 75 12.11 -4.14 0.83
C ILE A 75 11.65 -3.09 -0.17
N ASN A 76 10.38 -3.09 -0.50
CA ASN A 76 9.76 -2.09 -1.34
C ASN A 76 8.64 -1.38 -0.57
N ASN A 77 8.71 -0.06 -0.52
CA ASN A 77 7.72 0.78 0.14
C ASN A 77 7.28 1.90 -0.80
N ALA A 78 5.99 2.03 -1.01
CA ALA A 78 5.43 3.16 -1.75
C ALA A 78 4.03 3.46 -1.23
N LYS A 79 3.67 4.74 -1.17
CA LYS A 79 2.28 5.14 -0.92
C LYS A 79 1.35 4.57 -2.01
N PRO A 80 0.05 4.44 -1.73
CA PRO A 80 -0.92 4.02 -2.73
C PRO A 80 -0.76 4.82 -4.01
N SER A 81 -0.54 4.13 -5.13
CA SER A 81 -0.37 4.73 -6.44
C SER A 81 -1.26 4.04 -7.47
N PHE A 82 -1.51 4.70 -8.59
CA PHE A 82 -2.42 4.18 -9.61
C PHE A 82 -1.99 2.85 -10.21
N VAL A 83 -0.70 2.69 -10.47
CA VAL A 83 -0.13 1.42 -10.98
C VAL A 83 1.30 1.30 -10.48
N LEU A 84 1.57 0.34 -9.63
CA LEU A 84 2.91 0.03 -9.17
C LEU A 84 3.05 -1.48 -8.98
N LEU A 85 4.07 -2.06 -9.60
CA LEU A 85 4.46 -3.44 -9.40
C LEU A 85 5.60 -3.49 -8.37
N LYS A 86 5.38 -4.20 -7.26
CA LYS A 86 6.40 -4.46 -6.24
C LYS A 86 6.78 -5.93 -6.25
N ILE A 87 8.06 -6.23 -6.38
CA ILE A 87 8.60 -7.60 -6.32
C ILE A 87 9.70 -7.63 -5.27
N GLY A 88 9.50 -8.40 -4.19
CA GLY A 88 10.47 -8.44 -3.11
C GLY A 88 10.15 -9.41 -1.99
N ILE A 89 10.92 -9.35 -0.91
CA ILE A 89 10.63 -10.12 0.29
C ILE A 89 9.51 -9.43 1.07
N PHE A 90 9.67 -8.13 1.33
CA PHE A 90 8.69 -7.30 2.03
C PHE A 90 8.19 -6.19 1.10
N ASN A 91 6.90 -6.20 0.80
CA ASN A 91 6.24 -5.13 0.09
C ASN A 91 5.32 -4.40 1.07
N LEU A 92 5.56 -3.12 1.25
CA LEU A 92 4.96 -2.30 2.28
C LEU A 92 4.24 -1.10 1.64
N ASN A 93 3.28 -0.57 2.35
CA ASN A 93 2.62 0.67 2.02
C ASN A 93 2.45 1.49 3.30
N PHE A 94 3.58 1.86 3.89
CA PHE A 94 3.60 2.74 5.04
C PHE A 94 3.83 4.17 4.60
N PHE A 95 3.14 5.10 5.25
CA PHE A 95 3.49 6.50 5.19
C PHE A 95 4.85 6.66 5.91
N LEU A 96 5.91 6.86 5.15
CA LEU A 96 7.11 7.43 5.73
C LEU A 96 6.74 8.87 6.05
N ASP A 97 6.55 9.12 7.34
CA ASP A 97 6.19 10.44 7.83
C ASP A 97 7.34 11.41 7.53
N SER A 98 7.20 12.16 6.47
CA SER A 98 8.13 13.23 6.10
C SER A 98 7.92 14.49 6.95
N GLY A 99 7.26 14.37 8.12
CA GLY A 99 7.00 15.49 9.02
C GLY A 99 5.99 16.52 8.48
N ARG A 100 5.34 16.22 7.36
CA ARG A 100 4.21 17.03 6.88
C ARG A 100 2.94 16.53 7.56
N PRO A 101 2.16 17.40 8.21
CA PRO A 101 0.86 17.02 8.70
C PRO A 101 0.03 16.50 7.52
N LEU A 102 -0.43 15.24 7.62
CA LEU A 102 -1.39 14.70 6.68
C LEU A 102 -2.65 15.58 6.77
N PRO A 103 -3.27 15.97 5.65
CA PRO A 103 -4.63 16.49 5.69
C PRO A 103 -5.47 15.46 6.44
N GLU A 104 -6.36 15.91 7.33
CA GLU A 104 -7.23 15.03 8.11
C GLU A 104 -7.76 13.92 7.19
N ASP A 105 -7.28 12.70 7.42
CA ASP A 105 -7.71 11.54 6.65
C ASP A 105 -9.15 11.23 7.04
N THR A 106 -10.08 11.85 6.34
CA THR A 106 -11.48 11.45 6.41
C THR A 106 -11.61 10.05 5.80
N GLN A 107 -12.50 9.25 6.35
CA GLN A 107 -12.81 7.90 5.85
C GLN A 107 -12.98 7.90 4.31
N GLU A 108 -13.56 8.96 3.77
CA GLU A 108 -13.77 9.16 2.34
C GLU A 108 -12.46 9.35 1.54
N SER A 109 -11.45 9.97 2.12
CA SER A 109 -10.14 10.14 1.46
C SER A 109 -9.38 8.82 1.40
N ILE A 110 -9.48 8.01 2.44
CA ILE A 110 -8.90 6.66 2.51
C ILE A 110 -9.56 5.75 1.47
N GLU A 111 -10.88 5.74 1.39
CA GLU A 111 -11.62 4.94 0.40
C GLU A 111 -11.30 5.34 -1.04
N ARG A 112 -11.16 6.63 -1.34
CA ARG A 112 -10.76 7.09 -2.68
C ARG A 112 -9.36 6.61 -3.05
N ARG A 113 -8.42 6.62 -2.11
CA ARG A 113 -7.06 6.12 -2.33
C ARG A 113 -7.07 4.62 -2.60
N ILE A 114 -7.82 3.84 -1.81
CA ILE A 114 -7.96 2.40 -1.98
C ILE A 114 -8.61 2.07 -3.33
N LYS A 115 -9.66 2.78 -3.75
CA LYS A 115 -10.32 2.57 -5.04
C LYS A 115 -9.42 2.91 -6.24
N GLY A 116 -8.51 3.85 -6.10
CA GLY A 116 -7.54 4.25 -7.13
C GLY A 116 -6.27 3.41 -7.18
N ASP A 117 -6.01 2.60 -6.17
CA ASP A 117 -4.78 1.82 -6.09
C ASP A 117 -4.90 0.53 -6.92
N LEU A 118 -4.07 0.44 -7.97
CA LEU A 118 -3.95 -0.74 -8.82
C LEU A 118 -2.64 -1.50 -8.58
N ALA A 119 -1.95 -1.24 -7.47
CA ALA A 119 -0.67 -1.85 -7.17
C ALA A 119 -0.78 -3.38 -7.06
N LEU A 120 0.16 -4.07 -7.68
CA LEU A 120 0.39 -5.50 -7.59
C LEU A 120 1.66 -5.75 -6.78
N SER A 121 1.56 -6.57 -5.75
CA SER A 121 2.69 -6.91 -4.88
C SER A 121 2.92 -8.42 -4.87
N ILE A 122 4.16 -8.82 -5.18
CA ILE A 122 4.61 -10.21 -5.19
C ILE A 122 5.77 -10.36 -4.23
N GLY A 123 5.61 -11.16 -3.17
CA GLY A 123 6.67 -11.30 -2.15
C GLY A 123 6.39 -12.34 -1.08
N VAL A 124 7.26 -12.40 -0.09
CA VAL A 124 7.02 -13.25 1.09
C VAL A 124 5.93 -12.63 1.96
N ALA A 125 6.05 -11.34 2.25
CA ALA A 125 5.06 -10.59 3.02
C ALA A 125 4.66 -9.30 2.27
N ASN A 126 3.36 -9.13 2.08
CA ASN A 126 2.74 -7.95 1.52
C ASN A 126 1.86 -7.31 2.59
N ILE A 127 2.21 -6.09 3.03
CA ILE A 127 1.51 -5.42 4.13
C ILE A 127 0.95 -4.10 3.63
N ALA A 128 -0.37 -4.03 3.52
CA ALA A 128 -1.13 -2.90 2.97
C ALA A 128 -0.60 -2.43 1.59
N SER A 129 0.05 -3.33 0.85
CA SER A 129 0.99 -2.94 -0.21
C SER A 129 0.36 -2.77 -1.59
N GLY A 130 -0.90 -3.16 -1.78
CA GLY A 130 -1.57 -3.00 -3.05
C GLY A 130 -2.93 -3.69 -3.11
N ARG A 131 -3.60 -3.54 -4.24
CA ARG A 131 -4.92 -4.13 -4.50
C ARG A 131 -4.86 -5.62 -4.81
N VAL A 132 -3.73 -6.09 -5.31
CA VAL A 132 -3.47 -7.52 -5.57
C VAL A 132 -2.18 -7.90 -4.88
N ASN A 133 -2.24 -8.85 -3.95
CA ASN A 133 -1.12 -9.31 -3.17
C ASN A 133 -0.94 -10.81 -3.33
N VAL A 134 0.23 -11.22 -3.76
CA VAL A 134 0.60 -12.63 -3.94
C VAL A 134 1.83 -12.93 -3.08
N GLY A 135 1.69 -13.80 -2.07
CA GLY A 135 2.79 -14.08 -1.17
C GLY A 135 2.45 -15.12 -0.09
N LEU A 136 3.39 -15.41 0.80
CA LEU A 136 3.10 -16.32 1.91
C LEU A 136 2.18 -15.67 2.94
N PHE A 137 2.42 -14.39 3.25
CA PHE A 137 1.62 -13.60 4.17
C PHE A 137 1.14 -12.32 3.49
N ASN A 138 -0.16 -12.10 3.46
CA ASN A 138 -0.76 -10.89 2.92
C ASN A 138 -1.66 -10.25 3.99
N TYR A 139 -1.41 -8.98 4.27
CA TYR A 139 -2.22 -8.15 5.16
C TYR A 139 -2.72 -6.92 4.41
N GLY A 140 -4.03 -6.76 4.31
CA GLY A 140 -4.62 -5.60 3.67
C GLY A 140 -5.90 -5.92 2.90
N TYR A 141 -6.25 -5.03 1.98
CA TYR A 141 -7.48 -5.08 1.19
C TYR A 141 -7.27 -5.71 -0.20
N GLY A 142 -8.38 -5.90 -0.92
CA GLY A 142 -8.37 -6.36 -2.31
C GLY A 142 -8.24 -7.87 -2.45
N LEU A 143 -7.50 -8.30 -3.48
CA LEU A 143 -7.26 -9.71 -3.74
C LEU A 143 -5.96 -10.16 -3.07
N ASN A 144 -6.07 -11.06 -2.13
CA ASN A 144 -4.95 -11.65 -1.41
C ASN A 144 -4.86 -13.15 -1.74
N ALA A 145 -3.75 -13.58 -2.34
CA ALA A 145 -3.48 -14.97 -2.66
C ALA A 145 -2.19 -15.45 -1.96
N GLY A 146 -2.31 -16.40 -1.02
CA GLY A 146 -1.15 -16.84 -0.25
C GLY A 146 -1.44 -17.91 0.78
N LEU A 147 -0.45 -18.19 1.63
CA LEU A 147 -0.63 -19.17 2.70
C LEU A 147 -1.54 -18.61 3.81
N VAL A 148 -1.25 -17.39 4.26
CA VAL A 148 -2.04 -16.68 5.27
C VAL A 148 -2.47 -15.32 4.72
N ASN A 149 -3.76 -15.07 4.67
CA ASN A 149 -4.32 -13.81 4.25
C ASN A 149 -5.14 -13.20 5.39
N TRP A 150 -4.80 -11.98 5.77
CA TRP A 150 -5.52 -11.22 6.77
C TRP A 150 -6.08 -9.95 6.11
N ASN A 151 -7.37 -9.99 5.82
CA ASN A 151 -8.08 -8.86 5.25
C ASN A 151 -8.74 -8.09 6.40
N ALA A 152 -8.07 -7.02 6.83
CA ALA A 152 -8.58 -6.12 7.85
C ALA A 152 -9.84 -5.39 7.33
N GLU A 153 -10.24 -4.34 7.92
CA GLU A 153 -11.48 -3.57 7.80
C GLU A 153 -12.12 -3.35 6.39
N TYR A 154 -11.50 -3.81 5.31
CA TYR A 154 -11.93 -3.52 3.94
C TYR A 154 -12.39 -4.75 3.18
N SER A 155 -13.27 -4.52 2.19
CA SER A 155 -13.75 -5.55 1.29
C SER A 155 -12.64 -6.19 0.44
N GLY A 156 -12.78 -7.48 0.14
CA GLY A 156 -11.80 -8.17 -0.66
C GLY A 156 -12.08 -9.65 -0.88
N ILE A 157 -11.10 -10.29 -1.50
CA ILE A 157 -11.09 -11.73 -1.77
C ILE A 157 -9.80 -12.31 -1.21
N SER A 158 -9.89 -13.36 -0.43
CA SER A 158 -8.76 -14.06 0.16
C SER A 158 -8.74 -15.52 -0.31
N ILE A 159 -7.64 -15.94 -0.93
CA ILE A 159 -7.44 -17.30 -1.41
C ILE A 159 -6.17 -17.86 -0.77
N GLY A 160 -6.31 -18.86 0.12
CA GLY A 160 -5.15 -19.39 0.84
C GLY A 160 -5.46 -20.51 1.81
N ALA A 161 -4.45 -20.98 2.55
CA ALA A 161 -4.68 -22.00 3.57
C ALA A 161 -5.46 -21.44 4.77
N VAL A 162 -5.08 -20.25 5.24
CA VAL A 162 -5.72 -19.56 6.35
C VAL A 162 -6.14 -18.16 5.89
N ASN A 163 -7.42 -17.88 5.99
CA ASN A 163 -7.98 -16.57 5.66
C ASN A 163 -8.69 -15.98 6.88
N ILE A 164 -8.37 -14.73 7.20
CA ILE A 164 -8.96 -13.98 8.31
C ILE A 164 -9.56 -12.71 7.72
N GLY A 165 -10.87 -12.53 7.85
CA GLY A 165 -11.59 -11.36 7.35
C GLY A 165 -12.43 -10.73 8.44
N GLU A 166 -12.65 -9.44 8.33
CA GLU A 166 -13.52 -8.70 9.25
C GLU A 166 -14.85 -8.34 8.60
N LYS A 167 -14.81 -7.69 7.44
CA LYS A 167 -16.00 -7.18 6.73
C LYS A 167 -15.92 -7.44 5.24
N GLU A 168 -17.05 -7.73 4.60
CA GLU A 168 -17.20 -7.84 3.14
C GLU A 168 -16.05 -8.63 2.44
N ASN A 169 -15.60 -9.69 3.08
CA ASN A 169 -14.50 -10.50 2.58
C ASN A 169 -14.99 -11.87 2.12
N PHE A 170 -14.73 -12.21 0.87
CA PHE A 170 -14.97 -13.55 0.33
C PHE A 170 -13.70 -14.39 0.47
N GLN A 171 -13.82 -15.57 1.09
CA GLN A 171 -12.69 -16.40 1.46
C GLN A 171 -12.79 -17.79 0.85
N ILE A 172 -11.68 -18.25 0.25
CA ILE A 172 -11.53 -19.62 -0.26
C ILE A 172 -10.25 -20.20 0.35
N GLY A 173 -10.38 -21.28 1.14
CA GLY A 173 -9.22 -21.87 1.79
C GLY A 173 -9.55 -22.99 2.76
N ILE A 174 -8.50 -23.54 3.39
CA ILE A 174 -8.67 -24.65 4.34
C ILE A 174 -9.37 -24.15 5.61
N LEU A 175 -8.92 -23.01 6.16
CA LEU A 175 -9.47 -22.40 7.35
C LEU A 175 -9.86 -20.94 7.04
N ASN A 176 -11.10 -20.61 7.20
CA ASN A 176 -11.64 -19.30 6.92
C ASN A 176 -12.31 -18.73 8.17
N PHE A 177 -11.78 -17.64 8.70
CA PHE A 177 -12.26 -16.95 9.88
C PHE A 177 -12.90 -15.62 9.50
N CYS A 178 -14.07 -15.36 10.07
CA CYS A 178 -14.83 -14.18 9.76
C CYS A 178 -15.40 -13.58 11.06
N LYS A 179 -14.99 -12.39 11.40
CA LYS A 179 -15.40 -11.74 12.65
C LYS A 179 -16.90 -11.40 12.65
N GLU A 180 -17.40 -10.92 11.52
CA GLU A 180 -18.81 -10.51 11.32
C GLU A 180 -19.51 -11.39 10.28
N GLY A 181 -19.18 -12.67 10.21
CA GLY A 181 -19.77 -13.62 9.29
C GLY A 181 -21.03 -14.28 9.82
N LEU A 182 -21.76 -14.96 8.92
CA LEU A 182 -22.88 -15.84 9.30
C LEU A 182 -22.39 -16.95 10.24
N LEU A 183 -21.20 -17.47 9.97
CA LEU A 183 -20.46 -18.38 10.84
C LEU A 183 -19.04 -17.81 11.08
N PRO A 184 -18.57 -17.78 12.33
CA PRO A 184 -17.26 -17.21 12.65
C PRO A 184 -16.10 -18.03 12.08
N PHE A 185 -16.36 -19.28 11.70
CA PHE A 185 -15.37 -20.20 11.14
C PHE A 185 -16.05 -21.15 10.13
N MET A 186 -15.41 -21.30 8.96
CA MET A 186 -15.79 -22.27 7.93
C MET A 186 -14.58 -22.87 7.24
N VAL A 187 -14.73 -24.08 6.72
CA VAL A 187 -13.78 -24.72 5.82
C VAL A 187 -14.21 -24.55 4.37
N VAL A 188 -13.26 -24.50 3.45
CA VAL A 188 -13.41 -24.34 2.00
C VAL A 188 -13.84 -22.95 1.60
N VAL A 189 -14.99 -22.46 2.02
CA VAL A 189 -15.53 -21.13 1.60
C VAL A 189 -16.19 -20.45 2.79
N ASN A 190 -15.98 -19.14 2.92
CA ASN A 190 -16.68 -18.27 3.86
C ASN A 190 -16.95 -16.91 3.25
N TYR A 191 -17.90 -16.18 3.80
CA TYR A 191 -18.19 -14.79 3.45
C TYR A 191 -18.50 -13.97 4.70
N CYS A 192 -17.74 -12.91 4.87
CA CYS A 192 -17.93 -11.92 5.93
C CYS A 192 -18.99 -10.91 5.49
N LEU A 193 -20.06 -10.82 6.25
CA LEU A 193 -21.16 -9.91 5.96
C LEU A 193 -20.74 -8.44 6.12
N PRO A 194 -21.36 -7.53 5.37
CA PRO A 194 -21.18 -6.11 5.62
C PRO A 194 -21.76 -5.76 7.00
N THR A 195 -21.08 -4.91 7.75
CA THR A 195 -21.63 -4.38 9.01
C THR A 195 -22.92 -3.62 8.69
N PRO A 196 -24.05 -3.94 9.33
CA PRO A 196 -25.28 -3.18 9.13
C PRO A 196 -25.00 -1.72 9.49
N ILE A 197 -25.27 -0.81 8.58
CA ILE A 197 -25.23 0.62 8.84
C ILE A 197 -26.21 0.85 9.99
N LYS A 198 -25.71 1.16 11.19
CA LYS A 198 -26.57 1.71 12.24
C LYS A 198 -27.05 3.05 11.70
N ASN A 199 -28.24 3.07 11.14
CA ASN A 199 -28.92 4.33 10.94
C ASN A 199 -28.96 4.99 12.32
N PRO A 200 -28.45 6.23 12.47
CA PRO A 200 -28.70 6.98 13.68
C PRO A 200 -30.21 7.06 13.78
N THR A 201 -30.78 6.29 14.69
CA THR A 201 -32.20 6.26 14.94
C THR A 201 -32.64 7.67 15.24
N ALA A 202 -33.40 8.22 14.31
CA ALA A 202 -34.38 9.21 14.65
C ALA A 202 -35.24 8.67 15.81
N ASN A 203 -34.91 9.03 17.02
CA ASN A 203 -35.78 9.02 18.20
C ASN A 203 -34.93 9.30 19.46
N GLU A 204 -34.34 10.48 19.53
CA GLU A 204 -34.37 11.24 20.78
C GLU A 204 -35.33 12.39 20.55
N ASN A 205 -36.55 12.13 20.92
CA ASN A 205 -37.60 13.12 20.99
C ASN A 205 -37.32 13.95 22.26
N PRO A 206 -36.85 15.19 22.16
CA PRO A 206 -36.69 16.03 23.33
C PRO A 206 -38.02 16.77 23.57
N SER A 207 -39.02 16.06 24.01
CA SER A 207 -40.27 16.66 24.44
C SER A 207 -40.84 15.90 25.62
N ASP A 208 -40.29 16.20 26.80
CA ASP A 208 -41.04 16.18 28.03
C ASP A 208 -40.72 17.47 28.80
N PRO A 209 -41.59 18.45 28.81
CA PRO A 209 -41.51 19.56 29.73
C PRO A 209 -42.14 19.08 31.04
N GLU A 210 -41.31 18.66 32.01
CA GLU A 210 -41.82 18.50 33.36
C GLU A 210 -42.21 19.89 33.91
N THR A 211 -43.51 20.00 34.05
CA THR A 211 -44.23 20.96 34.90
C THR A 211 -43.86 20.76 36.38
N GLN A 212 -43.59 21.87 36.99
CA GLN A 212 -43.67 22.31 38.40
C GLN A 212 -42.37 22.55 39.10
#